data_029a4c2650d1b79b05f961df002775af
#
_entry.id   029a4c2650d1b79b05f961df002775af
#
_cell.length_a   1.000
_cell.length_b   1.000
_cell.length_c   1.000
_cell.angle_alpha   90.00
_cell.angle_beta   90.00
_cell.angle_gamma   90.00
#
_symmetry.space_group_name_H-M   'P 1'
#
loop_
_entity.id
_entity.type
_entity.pdbx_description
1 polymer ?
#
loop_
_entity_poly.entity_id
_entity_poly.type
_entity_poly.pdbx_seq_one_letter_code
_entity_poly.pdbx_strand_id
1 'polypeptide(L)'
;RFDGVASIFILDLQTGQEVRVEAGQAMSGIDLLKLPLAIEAYRLLESPPTPAQMEMISGTLVTTEEAPAIALLNMVAGQENPYLGAELTTASLRRLGLKNSFIAVPYGQPPRGEATIETPANSSDALLTTPDPGIQTTAEDIGTLLGMLYYCAETGGGGLRTAYPQEITQQECQQIISVMQQNKIGSLIEQGVPENTPVAHRHGWVGDTHADAGIVYTPGGDFVIVEILYQQDWLPWERSSPLMADIARAAYNYFNFDSPYLGSSRVN
;
A
#
# COMPACT_ATOMS: atom_id res chain seq x y z
N ARG A 1 5.94 -11.37 22.64
CA ARG A 1 6.83 -11.51 21.52
C ARG A 1 6.04 -12.00 20.32
N PHE A 2 6.20 -11.37 19.15
CA PHE A 2 5.69 -11.85 17.87
C PHE A 2 6.62 -12.95 17.34
N ASP A 3 6.06 -14.08 16.94
CA ASP A 3 6.77 -15.27 16.48
C ASP A 3 6.64 -15.49 14.96
N GLY A 4 6.12 -14.50 14.25
CA GLY A 4 6.07 -14.43 12.79
C GLY A 4 7.12 -13.49 12.21
N VAL A 5 6.93 -13.10 10.97
CA VAL A 5 7.74 -12.12 10.24
C VAL A 5 7.03 -10.76 10.25
N ALA A 6 7.73 -9.72 10.69
CA ALA A 6 7.27 -8.34 10.59
C ALA A 6 8.13 -7.61 9.54
N SER A 7 7.54 -7.28 8.40
CA SER A 7 8.17 -6.52 7.34
C SER A 7 7.70 -5.06 7.46
N ILE A 8 8.61 -4.17 7.87
CA ILE A 8 8.30 -2.77 8.20
C ILE A 8 9.19 -1.84 7.39
N PHE A 9 8.58 -0.81 6.83
CA PHE A 9 9.27 0.28 6.17
C PHE A 9 8.69 1.61 6.67
N ILE A 10 9.55 2.53 7.12
CA ILE A 10 9.17 3.89 7.50
C ILE A 10 10.08 4.85 6.76
N LEU A 11 9.50 5.88 6.14
CA LEU A 11 10.22 6.93 5.42
C LEU A 11 9.86 8.29 6.00
N ASP A 12 10.87 9.01 6.48
CA ASP A 12 10.76 10.43 6.81
C ASP A 12 10.66 11.24 5.51
N LEU A 13 9.52 11.84 5.27
CA LEU A 13 9.24 12.59 4.04
C LEU A 13 9.91 13.98 3.99
N GLN A 14 10.51 14.44 5.09
CA GLN A 14 11.28 15.69 5.13
C GLN A 14 12.75 15.46 4.84
N THR A 15 13.33 14.38 5.38
CA THR A 15 14.77 14.12 5.31
C THR A 15 15.15 13.02 4.32
N GLY A 16 14.20 12.16 3.95
CA GLY A 16 14.44 10.95 3.16
C GLY A 16 15.13 9.83 3.95
N GLN A 17 15.21 9.93 5.28
CA GLN A 17 15.75 8.85 6.12
C GLN A 17 14.73 7.71 6.23
N GLU A 18 15.25 6.47 6.32
CA GLU A 18 14.43 5.27 6.31
C GLU A 18 14.75 4.36 7.50
N VAL A 19 13.71 3.71 8.01
CA VAL A 19 13.83 2.56 8.91
C VAL A 19 13.33 1.33 8.18
N ARG A 20 14.12 0.26 8.15
CA ARG A 20 13.83 -0.99 7.46
C ARG A 20 13.98 -2.18 8.42
N VAL A 21 12.92 -2.94 8.60
CA VAL A 21 12.93 -4.22 9.32
C VAL A 21 12.38 -5.27 8.36
N GLU A 22 13.21 -6.19 7.90
CA GLU A 22 12.82 -7.21 6.90
C GLU A 22 12.03 -6.62 5.70
N ALA A 23 12.28 -5.34 5.36
CA ALA A 23 11.45 -4.59 4.41
C ALA A 23 11.55 -5.11 2.97
N GLY A 24 12.59 -5.88 2.64
CA GLY A 24 12.79 -6.54 1.36
C GLY A 24 12.22 -7.96 1.26
N GLN A 25 11.59 -8.50 2.31
CA GLN A 25 10.95 -9.83 2.25
C GLN A 25 9.77 -9.82 1.26
N ALA A 26 9.67 -10.85 0.43
CA ALA A 26 8.48 -11.05 -0.39
C ALA A 26 7.29 -11.39 0.51
N MET A 27 6.21 -10.65 0.36
CA MET A 27 4.99 -10.78 1.14
C MET A 27 3.79 -10.91 0.20
N SER A 28 2.71 -11.54 0.66
CA SER A 28 1.43 -11.48 -0.06
C SER A 28 1.02 -10.02 -0.22
N GLY A 29 0.79 -9.60 -1.47
CA GLY A 29 0.48 -8.20 -1.80
C GLY A 29 -0.90 -7.77 -1.33
N ILE A 30 -1.80 -8.75 -1.18
CA ILE A 30 -3.19 -8.54 -0.73
C ILE A 30 -3.78 -7.25 -1.34
N ASP A 31 -4.46 -6.46 -0.57
CA ASP A 31 -5.11 -5.23 -1.04
C ASP A 31 -4.14 -4.02 -1.20
N LEU A 32 -2.88 -4.14 -0.79
CA LEU A 32 -1.90 -3.06 -0.96
C LEU A 32 -1.64 -2.76 -2.44
N LEU A 33 -1.71 -3.77 -3.32
CA LEU A 33 -1.52 -3.58 -4.76
C LEU A 33 -2.76 -2.97 -5.47
N LYS A 34 -3.83 -2.69 -4.76
CA LYS A 34 -4.91 -1.82 -5.24
C LYS A 34 -4.45 -0.36 -5.37
N LEU A 35 -3.42 0.07 -4.62
CA LEU A 35 -2.84 1.41 -4.74
C LEU A 35 -2.17 1.63 -6.10
N PRO A 36 -1.19 0.84 -6.54
CA PRO A 36 -0.60 1.02 -7.87
C PRO A 36 -1.61 0.85 -9.01
N LEU A 37 -2.64 0.00 -8.84
CA LEU A 37 -3.72 -0.12 -9.81
C LEU A 37 -4.50 1.19 -9.94
N ALA A 38 -4.81 1.88 -8.84
CA ALA A 38 -5.47 3.18 -8.89
C ALA A 38 -4.58 4.26 -9.51
N ILE A 39 -3.27 4.26 -9.22
CA ILE A 39 -2.30 5.18 -9.86
C ILE A 39 -2.27 4.93 -11.37
N GLU A 40 -2.23 3.67 -11.80
CA GLU A 40 -2.23 3.31 -13.23
C GLU A 40 -3.52 3.74 -13.92
N ALA A 41 -4.66 3.60 -13.24
CA ALA A 41 -5.94 4.07 -13.76
C ALA A 41 -5.93 5.59 -13.97
N TYR A 42 -5.48 6.38 -13.00
CA TYR A 42 -5.37 7.84 -13.15
C TYR A 42 -4.44 8.24 -14.28
N ARG A 43 -3.31 7.56 -14.43
CA ARG A 43 -2.33 7.80 -15.50
C ARG A 43 -2.91 7.67 -16.91
N LEU A 44 -3.94 6.82 -17.07
CA LEU A 44 -4.60 6.55 -18.36
C LEU A 44 -5.84 7.43 -18.61
N LEU A 45 -6.25 8.25 -17.64
CA LEU A 45 -7.36 9.18 -17.82
C LEU A 45 -6.91 10.38 -18.67
N GLU A 46 -7.71 10.71 -19.70
CA GLU A 46 -7.48 11.89 -20.53
C GLU A 46 -8.05 13.19 -19.92
N SER A 47 -8.87 13.07 -18.88
CA SER A 47 -9.58 14.17 -18.20
C SER A 47 -9.91 13.76 -16.77
N PRO A 48 -10.39 14.69 -15.91
CA PRO A 48 -10.84 14.30 -14.58
C PRO A 48 -11.81 13.12 -14.64
N PRO A 49 -11.72 12.19 -13.66
CA PRO A 49 -12.56 10.99 -13.65
C PRO A 49 -14.06 11.34 -13.71
N THR A 50 -14.81 10.61 -14.49
CA THR A 50 -16.28 10.64 -14.44
C THR A 50 -16.78 10.10 -13.09
N PRO A 51 -18.05 10.38 -12.68
CA PRO A 51 -18.60 9.81 -11.44
C PRO A 51 -18.48 8.28 -11.36
N ALA A 52 -18.71 7.57 -12.47
CA ALA A 52 -18.59 6.12 -12.50
C ALA A 52 -17.12 5.64 -12.33
N GLN A 53 -16.14 6.34 -12.91
CA GLN A 53 -14.74 6.05 -12.72
C GLN A 53 -14.30 6.34 -11.27
N MET A 54 -14.80 7.45 -10.67
CA MET A 54 -14.54 7.75 -9.27
C MET A 54 -15.13 6.70 -8.33
N GLU A 55 -16.30 6.15 -8.62
CA GLU A 55 -16.90 5.06 -7.85
C GLU A 55 -16.02 3.81 -7.89
N MET A 56 -15.50 3.42 -9.07
CA MET A 56 -14.56 2.29 -9.22
C MET A 56 -13.25 2.55 -8.44
N ILE A 57 -12.66 3.74 -8.57
CA ILE A 57 -11.42 4.11 -7.89
C ILE A 57 -11.61 4.11 -6.37
N SER A 58 -12.67 4.77 -5.88
CA SER A 58 -12.98 4.81 -4.44
C SER A 58 -13.29 3.41 -3.91
N GLY A 59 -14.10 2.62 -4.61
CA GLY A 59 -14.37 1.24 -4.25
C GLY A 59 -13.08 0.41 -4.15
N THR A 60 -12.14 0.58 -5.10
CA THR A 60 -10.86 -0.13 -5.09
C THR A 60 -9.99 0.27 -3.90
N LEU A 61 -9.93 1.56 -3.55
CA LEU A 61 -9.03 2.07 -2.50
C LEU A 61 -9.62 2.01 -1.09
N VAL A 62 -10.93 2.06 -0.94
CA VAL A 62 -11.59 2.18 0.38
C VAL A 62 -12.20 0.87 0.85
N THR A 63 -12.68 0.01 -0.07
CA THR A 63 -13.29 -1.26 0.30
C THR A 63 -12.35 -2.45 0.09
N THR A 64 -12.64 -3.57 0.74
CA THR A 64 -11.93 -4.84 0.51
C THR A 64 -12.56 -5.68 -0.61
N GLU A 65 -13.64 -5.21 -1.22
CA GLU A 65 -14.33 -5.89 -2.31
C GLU A 65 -13.43 -6.02 -3.55
N GLU A 66 -13.62 -7.12 -4.30
CA GLU A 66 -12.83 -7.42 -5.49
C GLU A 66 -13.43 -6.79 -6.76
N ALA A 67 -14.75 -6.64 -6.80
CA ALA A 67 -15.45 -6.18 -8.00
C ALA A 67 -14.98 -4.79 -8.50
N PRO A 68 -14.78 -3.76 -7.66
CA PRO A 68 -14.21 -2.48 -8.11
C PRO A 68 -12.80 -2.62 -8.68
N ALA A 69 -11.95 -3.47 -8.07
CA ALA A 69 -10.60 -3.70 -8.55
C ALA A 69 -10.58 -4.42 -9.91
N ILE A 70 -11.48 -5.39 -10.12
CA ILE A 70 -11.65 -6.06 -11.43
C ILE A 70 -12.11 -5.04 -12.49
N ALA A 71 -13.08 -4.19 -12.17
CA ALA A 71 -13.55 -3.14 -13.07
C ALA A 71 -12.42 -2.15 -13.42
N LEU A 72 -11.59 -1.80 -12.45
CA LEU A 72 -10.46 -0.92 -12.65
C LEU A 72 -9.35 -1.57 -13.51
N LEU A 73 -9.08 -2.87 -13.31
CA LEU A 73 -8.18 -3.65 -14.18
C LEU A 73 -8.69 -3.69 -15.64
N ASN A 74 -9.99 -3.86 -15.85
CA ASN A 74 -10.58 -3.82 -17.18
C ASN A 74 -10.45 -2.42 -17.81
N MET A 75 -10.61 -1.36 -17.02
CA MET A 75 -10.39 0.02 -17.47
C MET A 75 -8.94 0.25 -17.88
N VAL A 76 -7.97 -0.22 -17.09
CA VAL A 76 -6.53 -0.16 -17.41
C VAL A 76 -6.22 -0.95 -18.69
N ALA A 77 -6.87 -2.09 -18.90
CA ALA A 77 -6.72 -2.88 -20.12
C ALA A 77 -7.39 -2.25 -21.37
N GLY A 78 -8.29 -1.27 -21.18
CA GLY A 78 -9.11 -0.71 -22.26
C GLY A 78 -10.14 -1.69 -22.84
N GLN A 79 -10.36 -2.84 -22.18
CA GLN A 79 -11.26 -3.91 -22.58
C GLN A 79 -11.58 -4.84 -21.40
N GLU A 80 -12.58 -5.71 -21.54
CA GLU A 80 -12.89 -6.75 -20.54
C GLU A 80 -11.79 -7.85 -20.48
N ASN A 81 -10.64 -7.48 -19.91
CA ASN A 81 -9.52 -8.38 -19.72
C ASN A 81 -8.70 -8.00 -18.47
N PRO A 82 -9.11 -8.45 -17.27
CA PRO A 82 -8.43 -8.08 -16.03
C PRO A 82 -6.98 -8.62 -15.96
N TYR A 83 -6.64 -9.68 -16.69
CA TYR A 83 -5.26 -10.19 -16.76
C TYR A 83 -4.34 -9.22 -17.50
N LEU A 84 -4.80 -8.62 -18.60
CA LEU A 84 -4.04 -7.58 -19.29
C LEU A 84 -3.88 -6.34 -18.40
N GLY A 85 -4.92 -5.95 -17.67
CA GLY A 85 -4.83 -4.85 -16.71
C GLY A 85 -3.81 -5.11 -15.60
N ALA A 86 -3.76 -6.33 -15.08
CA ALA A 86 -2.78 -6.76 -14.09
C ALA A 86 -1.34 -6.75 -14.67
N GLU A 87 -1.16 -7.21 -15.90
CA GLU A 87 0.12 -7.17 -16.62
C GLU A 87 0.60 -5.72 -16.82
N LEU A 88 -0.27 -4.82 -17.27
CA LEU A 88 0.04 -3.40 -17.46
C LEU A 88 0.39 -2.71 -16.13
N THR A 89 -0.36 -2.99 -15.05
CA THR A 89 -0.06 -2.48 -13.70
C THR A 89 1.32 -2.99 -13.23
N THR A 90 1.62 -4.27 -13.44
CA THR A 90 2.93 -4.86 -13.11
C THR A 90 4.06 -4.23 -13.92
N ALA A 91 3.83 -3.97 -15.21
CA ALA A 91 4.81 -3.28 -16.07
C ALA A 91 5.08 -1.84 -15.58
N SER A 92 4.04 -1.15 -15.12
CA SER A 92 4.16 0.18 -14.51
C SER A 92 5.00 0.17 -13.23
N LEU A 93 4.76 -0.80 -12.34
CA LEU A 93 5.56 -1.00 -11.12
C LEU A 93 7.05 -1.20 -11.46
N ARG A 94 7.35 -2.02 -12.45
CA ARG A 94 8.74 -2.25 -12.91
C ARG A 94 9.38 -0.97 -13.48
N ARG A 95 8.61 -0.17 -14.23
CA ARG A 95 9.08 1.13 -14.75
C ARG A 95 9.40 2.10 -13.63
N LEU A 96 8.67 2.05 -12.51
CA LEU A 96 8.95 2.83 -11.31
C LEU A 96 10.12 2.27 -10.47
N GLY A 97 10.70 1.14 -10.86
CA GLY A 97 11.79 0.48 -10.13
C GLY A 97 11.33 -0.45 -9.01
N LEU A 98 10.02 -0.65 -8.84
CA LEU A 98 9.40 -1.50 -7.81
C LEU A 98 9.38 -2.95 -8.30
N LYS A 99 10.55 -3.59 -8.25
CA LYS A 99 10.83 -4.86 -8.95
C LYS A 99 10.26 -6.10 -8.26
N ASN A 100 9.92 -5.97 -6.98
CA ASN A 100 9.45 -7.08 -6.16
C ASN A 100 7.91 -7.13 -6.07
N SER A 101 7.24 -6.18 -6.71
CA SER A 101 5.78 -6.07 -6.70
C SER A 101 5.15 -6.45 -8.03
N PHE A 102 4.12 -7.31 -7.98
CA PHE A 102 3.41 -7.74 -9.18
C PHE A 102 2.00 -8.24 -8.88
N ILE A 103 1.15 -8.21 -9.90
CA ILE A 103 -0.15 -8.86 -9.99
C ILE A 103 -0.10 -9.83 -11.18
N ALA A 104 0.15 -11.12 -10.94
CA ALA A 104 0.13 -12.17 -11.97
C ALA A 104 -1.28 -12.76 -12.10
N VAL A 105 -2.03 -12.78 -10.99
CA VAL A 105 -3.41 -13.26 -10.94
C VAL A 105 -4.29 -12.09 -10.50
N PRO A 106 -5.24 -11.64 -11.32
CA PRO A 106 -6.15 -10.56 -10.92
C PRO A 106 -7.02 -10.95 -9.72
N TYR A 107 -7.45 -9.97 -8.94
CA TYR A 107 -8.36 -10.15 -7.80
C TYR A 107 -9.58 -11.00 -8.20
N GLY A 108 -9.93 -11.98 -7.38
CA GLY A 108 -11.09 -12.86 -7.60
C GLY A 108 -11.05 -13.71 -8.87
N GLN A 109 -9.92 -13.79 -9.56
CA GLN A 109 -9.79 -14.59 -10.79
C GLN A 109 -8.93 -15.84 -10.55
N PRO A 110 -9.21 -16.94 -11.27
CA PRO A 110 -8.36 -18.12 -11.20
C PRO A 110 -7.00 -17.88 -11.87
N PRO A 111 -5.92 -18.56 -11.46
CA PRO A 111 -4.64 -18.47 -12.14
C PRO A 111 -4.71 -19.02 -13.57
N ARG A 112 -3.95 -18.42 -14.49
CA ARG A 112 -3.76 -18.88 -15.89
C ARG A 112 -2.29 -19.25 -16.09
N GLY A 113 -1.98 -20.53 -16.23
CA GLY A 113 -0.61 -21.02 -16.36
C GLY A 113 0.19 -20.91 -15.05
N GLU A 114 1.45 -20.51 -15.14
CA GLU A 114 2.26 -20.23 -13.95
C GLU A 114 1.72 -18.99 -13.24
N ALA A 115 1.39 -19.17 -11.96
CA ALA A 115 0.71 -18.12 -11.18
C ALA A 115 1.66 -17.10 -10.56
N THR A 116 2.99 -17.22 -10.78
CA THR A 116 3.95 -16.34 -10.14
C THR A 116 4.90 -15.69 -11.14
N ILE A 117 5.48 -14.58 -10.72
CA ILE A 117 6.57 -13.89 -11.43
C ILE A 117 7.79 -13.93 -10.52
N GLU A 118 8.92 -14.41 -11.05
CA GLU A 118 10.18 -14.40 -10.31
C GLU A 118 10.69 -12.98 -10.08
N THR A 119 11.07 -12.69 -8.84
CA THR A 119 11.61 -11.41 -8.40
C THR A 119 12.83 -11.62 -7.51
N PRO A 120 13.69 -10.60 -7.31
CA PRO A 120 14.80 -10.69 -6.36
C PRO A 120 14.37 -11.09 -4.94
N ALA A 121 13.18 -10.64 -4.51
CA ALA A 121 12.70 -10.94 -3.15
C ALA A 121 12.20 -12.37 -2.99
N ASN A 122 11.40 -12.90 -3.94
CA ASN A 122 10.82 -14.24 -3.81
C ASN A 122 11.75 -15.38 -4.25
N SER A 123 12.84 -15.07 -4.98
CA SER A 123 13.91 -16.01 -5.33
C SER A 123 15.07 -16.01 -4.34
N SER A 124 14.98 -15.26 -3.25
CA SER A 124 16.01 -15.16 -2.22
C SER A 124 16.10 -16.43 -1.37
N ASP A 125 17.30 -16.93 -1.15
CA ASP A 125 17.57 -18.03 -0.19
C ASP A 125 17.24 -17.63 1.27
N ALA A 126 17.10 -16.33 1.54
CA ALA A 126 16.73 -15.78 2.85
C ALA A 126 15.23 -15.50 3.00
N LEU A 127 14.40 -16.06 2.14
CA LEU A 127 12.95 -15.89 2.22
C LEU A 127 12.37 -16.54 3.49
N LEU A 128 11.70 -15.74 4.31
CA LEU A 128 11.14 -16.14 5.61
C LEU A 128 9.62 -16.35 5.57
N THR A 129 8.99 -16.19 4.40
CA THR A 129 7.54 -16.20 4.23
C THR A 129 7.14 -17.19 3.14
N THR A 130 5.84 -17.46 3.04
CA THR A 130 5.25 -18.19 1.91
C THR A 130 4.18 -17.27 1.27
N PRO A 131 4.60 -16.29 0.44
CA PRO A 131 3.67 -15.31 -0.11
C PRO A 131 2.73 -15.93 -1.13
N ASP A 132 1.56 -15.32 -1.33
CA ASP A 132 0.63 -15.65 -2.41
C ASP A 132 1.39 -15.65 -3.75
N PRO A 133 1.32 -16.72 -4.56
CA PRO A 133 2.06 -16.78 -5.82
C PRO A 133 1.57 -15.75 -6.86
N GLY A 134 0.31 -15.34 -6.79
CA GLY A 134 -0.32 -14.49 -7.80
C GLY A 134 -0.20 -12.98 -7.55
N ILE A 135 -0.03 -12.58 -6.27
CA ILE A 135 -0.01 -11.15 -5.89
C ILE A 135 1.04 -10.95 -4.80
N GLN A 136 2.18 -10.35 -5.15
CA GLN A 136 3.29 -10.15 -4.21
C GLN A 136 3.80 -8.72 -4.20
N THR A 137 4.36 -8.34 -3.04
CA THR A 137 5.04 -7.06 -2.84
C THR A 137 6.10 -7.19 -1.74
N THR A 138 6.78 -6.07 -1.45
CA THR A 138 7.62 -5.86 -0.28
C THR A 138 7.21 -4.57 0.42
N ALA A 139 7.48 -4.45 1.72
CA ALA A 139 7.21 -3.20 2.43
C ALA A 139 8.01 -2.02 1.84
N GLU A 140 9.23 -2.28 1.36
CA GLU A 140 10.07 -1.30 0.69
C GLU A 140 9.45 -0.78 -0.62
N ASP A 141 8.94 -1.66 -1.49
CA ASP A 141 8.31 -1.25 -2.76
C ASP A 141 7.06 -0.39 -2.51
N ILE A 142 6.19 -0.81 -1.60
CA ILE A 142 4.96 -0.04 -1.26
C ILE A 142 5.31 1.29 -0.60
N GLY A 143 6.28 1.30 0.33
CA GLY A 143 6.72 2.53 0.98
C GLY A 143 7.35 3.51 0.00
N THR A 144 8.16 3.03 -0.93
CA THR A 144 8.71 3.83 -2.02
C THR A 144 7.61 4.42 -2.90
N LEU A 145 6.59 3.63 -3.25
CA LEU A 145 5.44 4.10 -4.05
C LEU A 145 4.65 5.20 -3.32
N LEU A 146 4.40 5.02 -2.02
CA LEU A 146 3.72 6.04 -1.20
C LEU A 146 4.54 7.34 -1.11
N GLY A 147 5.85 7.24 -0.96
CA GLY A 147 6.75 8.40 -1.02
C GLY A 147 6.70 9.11 -2.38
N MET A 148 6.69 8.35 -3.49
CA MET A 148 6.53 8.91 -4.84
C MET A 148 5.18 9.62 -5.00
N LEU A 149 4.11 9.05 -4.46
CA LEU A 149 2.76 9.63 -4.49
C LEU A 149 2.69 10.92 -3.66
N TYR A 150 3.29 10.93 -2.45
CA TYR A 150 3.38 12.12 -1.60
C TYR A 150 4.09 13.27 -2.30
N TYR A 151 5.31 13.04 -2.82
CA TYR A 151 6.04 14.10 -3.51
C TYR A 151 5.33 14.58 -4.78
N CYS A 152 4.64 13.71 -5.50
CA CYS A 152 3.79 14.11 -6.61
C CYS A 152 2.67 15.06 -6.14
N ALA A 153 1.99 14.73 -5.05
CA ALA A 153 0.87 15.51 -4.53
C ALA A 153 1.31 16.86 -3.92
N GLU A 154 2.40 16.86 -3.15
CA GLU A 154 2.85 18.04 -2.41
C GLU A 154 3.66 19.01 -3.28
N THR A 155 4.52 18.48 -4.15
CA THR A 155 5.50 19.31 -4.89
C THR A 155 5.24 19.36 -6.39
N GLY A 156 4.38 18.51 -6.93
CA GLY A 156 4.21 18.31 -8.37
C GLY A 156 5.42 17.65 -9.04
N GLY A 157 6.32 17.04 -8.24
CA GLY A 157 7.57 16.41 -8.69
C GLY A 157 7.67 14.94 -8.27
N GLY A 158 8.91 14.48 -8.05
CA GLY A 158 9.21 13.12 -7.57
C GLY A 158 9.17 12.03 -8.64
N GLY A 159 9.30 10.78 -8.17
CA GLY A 159 9.48 9.62 -9.05
C GLY A 159 8.33 9.36 -10.03
N LEU A 160 7.08 9.52 -9.60
CA LEU A 160 5.91 9.37 -10.48
C LEU A 160 5.96 10.38 -11.64
N ARG A 161 6.20 11.65 -11.35
CA ARG A 161 6.28 12.71 -12.35
C ARG A 161 7.50 12.57 -13.27
N THR A 162 8.59 12.00 -12.76
CA THR A 162 9.77 11.69 -13.57
C THR A 162 9.51 10.54 -14.53
N ALA A 163 8.86 9.48 -14.07
CA ALA A 163 8.54 8.32 -14.89
C ALA A 163 7.42 8.61 -15.92
N TYR A 164 6.46 9.47 -15.53
CA TYR A 164 5.23 9.76 -16.28
C TYR A 164 4.94 11.27 -16.35
N PRO A 165 5.81 12.07 -17.01
CA PRO A 165 5.79 13.54 -16.89
C PRO A 165 4.52 14.22 -17.41
N GLN A 166 3.78 13.58 -18.32
CA GLN A 166 2.54 14.11 -18.90
C GLN A 166 1.32 13.22 -18.64
N GLU A 167 1.50 12.09 -17.99
CA GLU A 167 0.48 11.05 -17.83
C GLU A 167 -0.13 11.03 -16.44
N ILE A 168 0.46 11.73 -15.47
CA ILE A 168 -0.09 11.93 -14.14
C ILE A 168 0.20 13.35 -13.66
N THR A 169 -0.75 14.00 -13.04
CA THR A 169 -0.66 15.37 -12.56
C THR A 169 -0.58 15.45 -11.04
N GLN A 170 -0.14 16.58 -10.51
CA GLN A 170 -0.17 16.85 -9.06
C GLN A 170 -1.59 16.71 -8.50
N GLN A 171 -2.58 17.24 -9.20
CA GLN A 171 -3.98 17.19 -8.78
C GLN A 171 -4.50 15.75 -8.68
N GLU A 172 -4.14 14.87 -9.60
CA GLU A 172 -4.52 13.46 -9.56
C GLU A 172 -3.87 12.73 -8.39
N CYS A 173 -2.60 13.02 -8.09
CA CYS A 173 -1.94 12.48 -6.91
C CYS A 173 -2.65 12.94 -5.62
N GLN A 174 -3.06 14.21 -5.53
CA GLN A 174 -3.84 14.75 -4.41
C GLN A 174 -5.21 14.06 -4.29
N GLN A 175 -5.88 13.78 -5.42
CA GLN A 175 -7.14 13.04 -5.43
C GLN A 175 -6.98 11.61 -4.92
N ILE A 176 -5.94 10.90 -5.33
CA ILE A 176 -5.64 9.54 -4.83
C ILE A 176 -5.47 9.57 -3.31
N ILE A 177 -4.64 10.48 -2.78
CA ILE A 177 -4.45 10.65 -1.34
C ILE A 177 -5.77 10.98 -0.63
N SER A 178 -6.57 11.89 -1.19
CA SER A 178 -7.87 12.25 -0.62
C SER A 178 -8.85 11.08 -0.56
N VAL A 179 -8.82 10.18 -1.55
CA VAL A 179 -9.62 8.94 -1.52
C VAL A 179 -9.08 7.99 -0.45
N MET A 180 -7.76 7.81 -0.35
CA MET A 180 -7.15 6.96 0.69
C MET A 180 -7.47 7.47 2.11
N GLN A 181 -7.59 8.78 2.33
CA GLN A 181 -7.98 9.37 3.62
C GLN A 181 -9.44 9.06 4.03
N GLN A 182 -10.29 8.61 3.11
CA GLN A 182 -11.66 8.17 3.40
C GLN A 182 -11.70 6.77 4.04
N ASN A 183 -10.59 6.03 3.95
CA ASN A 183 -10.47 4.72 4.60
C ASN A 183 -10.40 4.92 6.12
N LYS A 184 -11.42 4.46 6.84
CA LYS A 184 -11.58 4.65 8.29
C LYS A 184 -12.01 3.35 8.93
N ILE A 185 -11.04 2.60 9.46
CA ILE A 185 -11.30 1.31 10.11
C ILE A 185 -11.13 1.37 11.63
N GLY A 186 -10.55 2.45 12.17
CA GLY A 186 -10.34 2.64 13.62
C GLY A 186 -9.41 1.62 14.27
N SER A 187 -8.56 0.97 13.48
CA SER A 187 -7.60 -0.07 13.90
C SER A 187 -6.29 0.08 13.10
N LEU A 188 -5.33 -0.81 13.30
CA LEU A 188 -4.04 -0.82 12.62
C LEU A 188 -3.30 0.53 12.78
N ILE A 189 -2.80 1.15 11.71
CA ILE A 189 -2.11 2.45 11.76
C ILE A 189 -2.97 3.52 12.46
N GLU A 190 -4.27 3.61 12.13
CA GLU A 190 -5.15 4.64 12.73
C GLU A 190 -5.24 4.55 14.26
N GLN A 191 -5.22 3.34 14.82
CA GLN A 191 -5.24 3.16 16.30
C GLN A 191 -3.92 3.56 16.96
N GLY A 192 -2.84 3.60 16.22
CA GLY A 192 -1.51 3.99 16.69
C GLY A 192 -1.27 5.49 16.78
N VAL A 193 -2.14 6.30 16.21
CA VAL A 193 -2.01 7.77 16.15
C VAL A 193 -3.20 8.47 16.81
N PRO A 194 -3.09 9.77 17.18
CA PRO A 194 -4.24 10.53 17.70
C PRO A 194 -5.44 10.52 16.72
N GLU A 195 -6.66 10.47 17.25
CA GLU A 195 -7.90 10.31 16.47
C GLU A 195 -8.07 11.31 15.30
N ASN A 196 -7.55 12.53 15.44
CA ASN A 196 -7.67 13.56 14.41
C ASN A 196 -6.45 13.64 13.48
N THR A 197 -5.50 12.70 13.57
CA THR A 197 -4.36 12.65 12.67
C THR A 197 -4.83 12.23 11.28
N PRO A 198 -4.60 13.02 10.22
CA PRO A 198 -4.93 12.58 8.88
C PRO A 198 -4.02 11.40 8.48
N VAL A 199 -4.64 10.29 8.09
CA VAL A 199 -3.96 9.10 7.59
C VAL A 199 -4.54 8.74 6.24
N ALA A 200 -3.71 8.73 5.21
CA ALA A 200 -4.06 8.23 3.89
C ALA A 200 -3.50 6.82 3.76
N HIS A 201 -4.32 5.79 3.91
CA HIS A 201 -3.82 4.43 3.98
C HIS A 201 -4.64 3.41 3.18
N ARG A 202 -4.02 2.26 2.92
CA ARG A 202 -4.65 1.08 2.38
C ARG A 202 -4.24 -0.14 3.20
N HIS A 203 -5.23 -0.86 3.69
CA HIS A 203 -5.05 -2.08 4.47
C HIS A 203 -5.61 -3.29 3.74
N GLY A 204 -5.25 -4.48 4.20
CA GLY A 204 -5.80 -5.74 3.76
C GLY A 204 -5.32 -6.89 4.64
N TRP A 205 -6.01 -8.04 4.57
CA TRP A 205 -5.62 -9.24 5.29
C TRP A 205 -6.11 -10.51 4.60
N VAL A 206 -5.36 -11.57 4.79
CA VAL A 206 -5.71 -12.96 4.52
C VAL A 206 -5.36 -13.80 5.74
N GLY A 207 -5.58 -15.10 5.71
CA GLY A 207 -5.43 -15.97 6.89
C GLY A 207 -4.09 -15.87 7.61
N ASP A 208 -2.99 -15.70 6.91
CA ASP A 208 -1.62 -15.71 7.42
C ASP A 208 -0.91 -14.35 7.32
N THR A 209 -1.47 -13.38 6.59
CA THR A 209 -0.84 -12.09 6.30
C THR A 209 -1.81 -10.94 6.53
N HIS A 210 -1.41 -9.98 7.36
CA HIS A 210 -2.14 -8.73 7.58
C HIS A 210 -1.23 -7.55 7.26
N ALA A 211 -1.77 -6.53 6.59
CA ALA A 211 -1.00 -5.36 6.20
C ALA A 211 -1.78 -4.06 6.31
N ASP A 212 -1.05 -2.98 6.57
CA ASP A 212 -1.51 -1.62 6.40
C ASP A 212 -0.35 -0.75 5.91
N ALA A 213 -0.62 0.17 5.01
CA ALA A 213 0.38 1.03 4.40
C ALA A 213 -0.20 2.42 4.16
N GLY A 214 0.49 3.45 4.62
CA GLY A 214 -0.06 4.79 4.51
C GLY A 214 0.93 5.93 4.67
N ILE A 215 0.42 7.14 4.42
CA ILE A 215 1.04 8.42 4.70
C ILE A 215 0.35 8.99 5.93
N VAL A 216 1.13 9.31 6.95
CA VAL A 216 0.64 9.90 8.21
C VAL A 216 1.09 11.37 8.24
N TYR A 217 0.13 12.28 8.38
CA TYR A 217 0.38 13.72 8.41
C TYR A 217 0.44 14.20 9.85
N THR A 218 1.61 14.69 10.29
CA THR A 218 1.80 15.08 11.69
C THR A 218 2.49 16.43 11.85
N PRO A 219 2.25 17.15 12.98
CA PRO A 219 2.92 18.41 13.25
C PRO A 219 4.44 18.31 13.31
N GLY A 220 4.98 17.15 13.72
CA GLY A 220 6.42 16.92 13.84
C GLY A 220 7.11 16.50 12.56
N GLY A 221 6.33 16.19 11.52
CA GLY A 221 6.79 15.78 10.19
C GLY A 221 5.94 14.65 9.62
N ASP A 222 5.68 14.71 8.33
CA ASP A 222 4.94 13.66 7.63
C ASP A 222 5.83 12.46 7.35
N PHE A 223 5.25 11.26 7.43
CA PHE A 223 5.99 10.03 7.18
C PHE A 223 5.15 8.98 6.46
N VAL A 224 5.82 8.13 5.70
CA VAL A 224 5.25 6.88 5.20
C VAL A 224 5.49 5.79 6.23
N ILE A 225 4.51 4.93 6.42
CA ILE A 225 4.64 3.69 7.17
C ILE A 225 4.01 2.54 6.40
N VAL A 226 4.72 1.43 6.29
CA VAL A 226 4.22 0.16 5.76
C VAL A 226 4.49 -0.93 6.77
N GLU A 227 3.47 -1.66 7.10
CA GLU A 227 3.49 -2.76 8.06
C GLU A 227 2.85 -3.98 7.41
N ILE A 228 3.63 -5.06 7.23
CA ILE A 228 3.14 -6.35 6.74
C ILE A 228 3.58 -7.40 7.74
N LEU A 229 2.61 -8.01 8.40
CA LEU A 229 2.83 -9.08 9.37
C LEU A 229 2.42 -10.41 8.76
N TYR A 230 3.30 -11.40 8.88
CA TYR A 230 3.07 -12.76 8.43
C TYR A 230 3.29 -13.74 9.58
N GLN A 231 2.39 -14.70 9.72
CA GLN A 231 2.55 -15.84 10.60
C GLN A 231 2.08 -17.10 9.87
N GLN A 232 2.94 -18.08 9.75
CA GLN A 232 2.62 -19.33 9.08
C GLN A 232 1.30 -19.92 9.57
N ASP A 233 0.50 -20.44 8.66
CA ASP A 233 -0.82 -21.05 8.83
C ASP A 233 -1.93 -20.05 9.20
N TRP A 234 -1.78 -19.27 10.28
CA TRP A 234 -2.83 -18.38 10.75
C TRP A 234 -2.29 -17.22 11.59
N LEU A 235 -2.64 -15.99 11.22
CA LEU A 235 -2.34 -14.78 11.99
C LEU A 235 -3.63 -14.24 12.65
N PRO A 236 -3.81 -14.38 13.97
CA PRO A 236 -4.99 -13.84 14.65
C PRO A 236 -5.04 -12.31 14.61
N TRP A 237 -6.23 -11.76 14.33
CA TRP A 237 -6.46 -10.31 14.31
C TRP A 237 -6.14 -9.64 15.65
N GLU A 238 -6.51 -10.27 16.74
CA GLU A 238 -6.27 -9.80 18.11
C GLU A 238 -4.78 -9.69 18.44
N ARG A 239 -3.94 -10.26 17.62
CA ARG A 239 -2.49 -10.22 17.74
C ARG A 239 -1.86 -9.20 16.80
N SER A 240 -2.27 -9.21 15.55
CA SER A 240 -1.71 -8.34 14.52
C SER A 240 -2.13 -6.88 14.69
N SER A 241 -3.43 -6.63 14.88
CA SER A 241 -3.95 -5.26 14.92
C SER A 241 -3.35 -4.42 16.06
N PRO A 242 -3.26 -4.92 17.33
CA PRO A 242 -2.59 -4.16 18.39
C PRO A 242 -1.09 -3.97 18.15
N LEU A 243 -0.41 -4.96 17.53
CA LEU A 243 1.01 -4.85 17.24
C LEU A 243 1.28 -3.76 16.20
N MET A 244 0.50 -3.72 15.12
CA MET A 244 0.60 -2.67 14.11
C MET A 244 0.29 -1.29 14.71
N ALA A 245 -0.74 -1.17 15.55
CA ALA A 245 -1.01 0.06 16.28
C ALA A 245 0.14 0.49 17.20
N ASP A 246 0.83 -0.45 17.83
CA ASP A 246 1.99 -0.16 18.69
C ASP A 246 3.20 0.31 17.86
N ILE A 247 3.43 -0.27 16.68
CA ILE A 247 4.49 0.15 15.75
C ILE A 247 4.18 1.55 15.19
N ALA A 248 2.95 1.78 14.73
CA ALA A 248 2.51 3.09 14.25
C ALA A 248 2.64 4.17 15.33
N ARG A 249 2.30 3.84 16.60
CA ARG A 249 2.46 4.76 17.73
C ARG A 249 3.94 5.06 18.03
N ALA A 250 4.81 4.07 17.92
CA ALA A 250 6.23 4.29 18.08
C ALA A 250 6.79 5.22 16.99
N ALA A 251 6.39 5.02 15.73
CA ALA A 251 6.72 5.91 14.63
C ALA A 251 6.17 7.32 14.84
N TYR A 252 4.87 7.46 15.16
CA TYR A 252 4.27 8.77 15.47
C TYR A 252 5.05 9.51 16.56
N ASN A 253 5.40 8.84 17.66
CA ASN A 253 6.11 9.44 18.78
C ASN A 253 7.55 9.82 18.45
N TYR A 254 8.20 9.12 17.53
CA TYR A 254 9.51 9.51 17.02
C TYR A 254 9.46 10.87 16.33
N PHE A 255 8.46 11.09 15.47
CA PHE A 255 8.27 12.38 14.79
C PHE A 255 7.72 13.47 15.72
N ASN A 256 7.00 13.13 16.78
CA ASN A 256 6.33 14.04 17.69
C ASN A 256 6.84 13.90 19.14
N PHE A 257 8.17 13.86 19.32
CA PHE A 257 8.78 13.57 20.63
C PHE A 257 8.42 14.59 21.73
N ASP A 258 8.14 15.85 21.34
CA ASP A 258 7.69 16.89 22.28
C ASP A 258 6.22 16.75 22.73
N SER A 259 5.42 15.97 21.99
CA SER A 259 4.01 15.72 22.25
C SER A 259 3.62 14.28 21.93
N PRO A 260 4.18 13.29 22.64
CA PRO A 260 3.95 11.88 22.33
C PRO A 260 2.52 11.44 22.62
N TYR A 261 2.00 10.58 21.74
CA TYR A 261 0.71 9.92 21.92
C TYR A 261 0.85 8.67 22.77
N LEU A 262 0.19 8.64 23.91
CA LEU A 262 0.25 7.52 24.85
C LEU A 262 -0.80 6.41 24.57
N GLY A 263 -1.60 6.60 23.53
CA GLY A 263 -2.74 5.73 23.20
C GLY A 263 -4.00 6.15 23.96
N SER A 264 -5.17 5.81 23.41
CA SER A 264 -6.42 5.87 24.18
C SER A 264 -6.30 4.85 25.32
N SER A 265 -6.51 5.29 26.57
CA SER A 265 -6.60 4.36 27.71
C SER A 265 -7.63 3.28 27.36
N ARG A 266 -7.18 2.03 27.26
CA ARG A 266 -8.11 0.90 27.14
C ARG A 266 -9.00 0.97 28.36
N VAL A 267 -10.26 1.37 28.16
CA VAL A 267 -11.29 1.16 29.18
C VAL A 267 -11.46 -0.35 29.27
N ASN A 268 -10.90 -0.94 30.33
CA ASN A 268 -11.03 -2.35 30.64
C ASN A 268 -12.51 -2.72 30.93
#